data_40baf1016a194c178171ff04824e6f59
#
_entry.id   40baf1016a194c178171ff04824e6f59
#
_cell.length_a   1.000
_cell.length_b   1.000
_cell.length_c   1.000
_cell.angle_alpha   90.00
_cell.angle_beta   90.00
_cell.angle_gamma   90.00
#
_symmetry.space_group_name_H-M   'P 1'
#
loop_
_entity.id
_entity.type
_entity.pdbx_description
1 polymer ?
#
loop_
_entity_poly.entity_id
_entity_poly.type
_entity_poly.pdbx_seq_one_letter_code
_entity_poly.pdbx_strand_id
1 'polypeptide(L)'
;MPNADLIEQLATVAARRLGGNMRLLALYGSAAENPLPAHDLDFLLVVDAVENCVTQATQKCRDIYPNVQFFVLNTDEYRALPAFYRFQFAFARCLRGDLDLPPALRADAVDSILQGYTDTLRTLRQQFKRRKWAIADDWARQVWWDLKSFKYATLDLCWLLRGERPQDVGRAALILQGQGLTAAAEAVSEWPNLETAATQLKTEPLRWVLRWEKRVSAAFAEVRPLLSSK
;
A
#
# COMPACT_ATOMS: atom_id res chain seq x y z
N MET A 1 17.83 -5.75 9.95
CA MET A 1 17.10 -5.29 8.75
C MET A 1 16.97 -6.47 7.82
N PRO A 2 15.81 -6.69 7.18
CA PRO A 2 15.66 -7.79 6.26
C PRO A 2 16.59 -7.58 5.06
N ASN A 3 17.39 -8.59 4.76
CA ASN A 3 18.25 -8.67 3.59
C ASN A 3 17.71 -9.74 2.62
N ALA A 4 18.35 -9.87 1.46
CA ALA A 4 17.95 -10.87 0.46
C ALA A 4 17.93 -12.30 1.03
N ASP A 5 18.87 -12.61 1.94
CA ASP A 5 18.99 -13.94 2.55
C ASP A 5 17.80 -14.25 3.47
N LEU A 6 17.31 -13.25 4.23
CA LEU A 6 16.11 -13.41 5.07
C LEU A 6 14.86 -13.65 4.23
N ILE A 7 14.70 -12.88 3.14
CA ILE A 7 13.56 -13.05 2.23
C ILE A 7 13.58 -14.45 1.62
N GLU A 8 14.73 -14.92 1.17
CA GLU A 8 14.91 -16.26 0.61
C GLU A 8 14.69 -17.37 1.67
N GLN A 9 15.12 -17.14 2.88
CA GLN A 9 14.88 -18.05 4.01
C GLN A 9 13.37 -18.18 4.28
N LEU A 10 12.65 -17.07 4.37
CA LEU A 10 11.20 -17.05 4.59
C LEU A 10 10.45 -17.72 3.44
N ALA A 11 10.84 -17.44 2.20
CA ALA A 11 10.26 -18.06 1.02
C ALA A 11 10.47 -19.59 1.02
N THR A 12 11.66 -20.05 1.40
CA THR A 12 11.98 -21.47 1.50
C THR A 12 11.17 -22.16 2.61
N VAL A 13 11.01 -21.52 3.76
CA VAL A 13 10.19 -22.04 4.88
C VAL A 13 8.73 -22.17 4.45
N ALA A 14 8.18 -21.14 3.82
CA ALA A 14 6.79 -21.16 3.32
C ALA A 14 6.60 -22.29 2.29
N ALA A 15 7.47 -22.35 1.26
CA ALA A 15 7.39 -23.36 0.22
C ALA A 15 7.48 -24.79 0.74
N ARG A 16 8.41 -25.05 1.67
CA ARG A 16 8.58 -26.40 2.28
C ARG A 16 7.34 -26.84 3.06
N ARG A 17 6.69 -25.90 3.76
CA ARG A 17 5.52 -26.19 4.60
C ARG A 17 4.24 -26.37 3.80
N LEU A 18 4.09 -25.61 2.73
CA LEU A 18 2.89 -25.62 1.92
C LEU A 18 2.93 -26.64 0.78
N GLY A 19 4.15 -27.00 0.32
CA GLY A 19 4.32 -27.98 -0.74
C GLY A 19 3.47 -27.68 -1.97
N GLY A 20 2.74 -28.67 -2.45
CA GLY A 20 1.87 -28.56 -3.63
C GLY A 20 0.64 -27.67 -3.44
N ASN A 21 0.32 -27.25 -2.21
CA ASN A 21 -0.78 -26.32 -1.94
C ASN A 21 -0.43 -24.86 -2.29
N MET A 22 0.86 -24.52 -2.43
CA MET A 22 1.29 -23.16 -2.77
C MET A 22 1.30 -22.95 -4.29
N ARG A 23 0.60 -21.93 -4.76
CA ARG A 23 0.55 -21.53 -6.18
C ARG A 23 1.41 -20.32 -6.49
N LEU A 24 1.50 -19.38 -5.55
CA LEU A 24 2.31 -18.18 -5.71
C LEU A 24 2.79 -17.70 -4.34
N LEU A 25 4.05 -17.33 -4.26
CA LEU A 25 4.59 -16.49 -3.20
C LEU A 25 5.31 -15.32 -3.83
N ALA A 26 4.85 -14.12 -3.56
CA ALA A 26 5.48 -12.90 -4.08
C ALA A 26 5.67 -11.89 -2.94
N LEU A 27 6.74 -11.10 -3.01
CA LEU A 27 6.99 -9.97 -2.13
C LEU A 27 6.36 -8.73 -2.76
N TYR A 28 5.58 -7.96 -2.00
CA TYR A 28 4.97 -6.72 -2.47
C TYR A 28 5.22 -5.56 -1.50
N GLY A 29 4.70 -4.36 -1.82
CA GLY A 29 4.91 -3.18 -0.99
C GLY A 29 6.34 -2.63 -1.06
N SER A 30 6.73 -1.88 -0.04
CA SER A 30 8.00 -1.14 -0.03
C SER A 30 9.24 -2.03 -0.18
N ALA A 31 9.18 -3.26 0.34
CA ALA A 31 10.29 -4.21 0.27
C ALA A 31 10.49 -4.81 -1.12
N ALA A 32 9.46 -4.84 -1.96
CA ALA A 32 9.57 -5.30 -3.35
C ALA A 32 10.20 -4.22 -4.24
N GLU A 33 9.88 -2.95 -3.98
CA GLU A 33 10.33 -1.80 -4.76
C GLU A 33 11.75 -1.36 -4.37
N ASN A 34 12.08 -1.43 -3.07
CA ASN A 34 13.41 -1.06 -2.56
C ASN A 34 13.85 -2.04 -1.47
N PRO A 35 14.84 -2.91 -1.75
CA PRO A 35 15.31 -3.90 -0.79
C PRO A 35 16.07 -3.34 0.42
N LEU A 36 16.26 -2.03 0.55
CA LEU A 36 16.96 -1.36 1.66
C LEU A 36 15.98 -0.58 2.53
N PRO A 37 16.18 -0.54 3.80
CA PRO A 37 15.76 -1.46 4.84
C PRO A 37 14.26 -1.33 5.07
N ALA A 38 13.47 -2.24 4.53
CA ALA A 38 12.07 -2.35 4.90
C ALA A 38 11.96 -2.70 6.38
N HIS A 39 11.06 -2.04 7.11
CA HIS A 39 10.76 -2.38 8.50
C HIS A 39 9.82 -3.60 8.60
N ASP A 40 9.10 -3.88 7.53
CA ASP A 40 8.14 -4.97 7.37
C ASP A 40 8.35 -5.67 6.02
N LEU A 41 7.92 -6.90 5.95
CA LEU A 41 7.92 -7.69 4.73
C LEU A 41 6.49 -8.14 4.45
N ASP A 42 5.94 -7.67 3.33
CA ASP A 42 4.60 -7.99 2.89
C ASP A 42 4.63 -9.05 1.80
N PHE A 43 4.07 -10.23 2.07
CA PHE A 43 3.98 -11.34 1.11
C PHE A 43 2.56 -11.54 0.62
N LEU A 44 2.40 -11.64 -0.69
CA LEU A 44 1.22 -12.23 -1.32
C LEU A 44 1.44 -13.74 -1.38
N LEU A 45 0.55 -14.50 -0.76
CA LEU A 45 0.53 -15.95 -0.77
C LEU A 45 -0.77 -16.43 -1.42
N VAL A 46 -0.67 -17.13 -2.55
CA VAL A 46 -1.80 -17.80 -3.18
C VAL A 46 -1.67 -19.31 -2.99
N VAL A 47 -2.74 -19.93 -2.54
CA VAL A 47 -2.83 -21.35 -2.25
C VAL A 47 -4.06 -21.98 -2.94
N ASP A 48 -4.08 -23.30 -3.11
CA ASP A 48 -5.29 -24.00 -3.60
C ASP A 48 -6.39 -23.96 -2.55
N ALA A 49 -6.03 -24.23 -1.30
CA ALA A 49 -6.97 -24.22 -0.18
C ALA A 49 -6.35 -23.56 1.06
N VAL A 50 -7.15 -22.71 1.73
CA VAL A 50 -6.76 -22.10 3.00
C VAL A 50 -7.00 -23.08 4.14
N GLU A 51 -5.97 -23.81 4.52
CA GLU A 51 -5.99 -24.86 5.52
C GLU A 51 -5.07 -24.53 6.71
N ASN A 52 -5.07 -25.39 7.73
CA ASN A 52 -4.22 -25.24 8.91
C ASN A 52 -2.71 -25.16 8.57
N CYS A 53 -2.27 -25.82 7.51
CA CYS A 53 -0.88 -25.74 7.06
C CYS A 53 -0.48 -24.31 6.68
N VAL A 54 -1.40 -23.50 6.15
CA VAL A 54 -1.15 -22.08 5.84
C VAL A 54 -0.91 -21.27 7.10
N THR A 55 -1.76 -21.44 8.11
CA THR A 55 -1.57 -20.80 9.44
C THR A 55 -0.24 -21.20 10.06
N GLN A 56 0.12 -22.48 10.01
CA GLN A 56 1.40 -22.96 10.54
C GLN A 56 2.60 -22.42 9.76
N ALA A 57 2.51 -22.34 8.44
CA ALA A 57 3.58 -21.82 7.60
C ALA A 57 3.81 -20.31 7.86
N THR A 58 2.74 -19.52 7.88
CA THR A 58 2.81 -18.07 8.14
C THR A 58 3.28 -17.79 9.57
N GLN A 59 2.83 -18.56 10.56
CA GLN A 59 3.31 -18.45 11.93
C GLN A 59 4.81 -18.76 12.02
N LYS A 60 5.28 -19.81 11.35
CA LYS A 60 6.71 -20.14 11.34
C LYS A 60 7.58 -19.05 10.72
N CYS A 61 7.07 -18.37 9.70
CA CYS A 61 7.75 -17.19 9.15
C CYS A 61 7.79 -16.04 10.16
N ARG A 62 6.70 -15.80 10.91
CA ARG A 62 6.65 -14.78 11.98
C ARG A 62 7.60 -15.11 13.15
N ASP A 63 7.81 -16.38 13.46
CA ASP A 63 8.78 -16.80 14.48
C ASP A 63 10.22 -16.43 14.07
N ILE A 64 10.52 -16.40 12.75
CA ILE A 64 11.83 -16.03 12.22
C ILE A 64 11.96 -14.51 12.14
N TYR A 65 10.91 -13.84 11.62
CA TYR A 65 10.85 -12.40 11.50
C TYR A 65 9.47 -11.88 11.89
N PRO A 66 9.30 -11.27 13.08
CA PRO A 66 7.99 -10.86 13.59
C PRO A 66 7.25 -9.84 12.72
N ASN A 67 7.98 -9.00 11.95
CA ASN A 67 7.42 -7.98 11.11
C ASN A 67 7.09 -8.50 9.69
N VAL A 68 6.78 -9.79 9.55
CA VAL A 68 6.30 -10.35 8.29
C VAL A 68 4.77 -10.40 8.28
N GLN A 69 4.19 -9.96 7.18
CA GLN A 69 2.75 -10.03 6.93
C GLN A 69 2.47 -10.86 5.69
N PHE A 70 1.34 -11.58 5.71
CA PHE A 70 0.88 -12.37 4.58
C PHE A 70 -0.52 -11.95 4.18
N PHE A 71 -0.69 -11.57 2.92
CA PHE A 71 -1.98 -11.46 2.28
C PHE A 71 -2.27 -12.80 1.62
N VAL A 72 -3.12 -13.58 2.25
CA VAL A 72 -3.41 -14.97 1.84
C VAL A 72 -4.69 -15.01 1.03
N LEU A 73 -4.64 -15.66 -0.14
CA LEU A 73 -5.77 -15.87 -1.04
C LEU A 73 -5.79 -17.33 -1.50
N ASN A 74 -6.97 -17.85 -1.78
CA ASN A 74 -7.06 -19.01 -2.66
C ASN A 74 -7.01 -18.59 -4.14
N THR A 75 -6.91 -19.57 -5.04
CA THR A 75 -6.78 -19.30 -6.48
C THR A 75 -7.98 -18.56 -7.07
N ASP A 76 -9.19 -18.80 -6.58
CA ASP A 76 -10.41 -18.14 -7.09
C ASP A 76 -10.49 -16.69 -6.59
N GLU A 77 -10.16 -16.45 -5.33
CA GLU A 77 -10.04 -15.08 -4.77
C GLU A 77 -8.96 -14.28 -5.50
N TYR A 78 -7.83 -14.91 -5.84
CA TYR A 78 -6.77 -14.27 -6.61
C TYR A 78 -7.24 -13.86 -8.02
N ARG A 79 -7.97 -14.71 -8.72
CA ARG A 79 -8.54 -14.40 -10.04
C ARG A 79 -9.61 -13.32 -9.99
N ALA A 80 -10.32 -13.21 -8.86
CA ALA A 80 -11.37 -12.23 -8.62
C ALA A 80 -10.89 -10.94 -7.92
N LEU A 81 -9.58 -10.70 -7.87
CA LEU A 81 -9.01 -9.53 -7.20
C LEU A 81 -9.65 -8.21 -7.69
N PRO A 82 -10.07 -7.33 -6.77
CA PRO A 82 -10.43 -5.96 -7.10
C PRO A 82 -9.29 -5.20 -7.78
N ALA A 83 -9.62 -4.23 -8.64
CA ALA A 83 -8.67 -3.44 -9.42
C ALA A 83 -7.53 -2.86 -8.56
N PHE A 84 -7.85 -2.34 -7.37
CA PHE A 84 -6.87 -1.81 -6.41
C PHE A 84 -5.77 -2.82 -6.06
N TYR A 85 -6.14 -4.03 -5.64
CA TYR A 85 -5.17 -5.06 -5.28
C TYR A 85 -4.45 -5.63 -6.51
N ARG A 86 -5.18 -5.80 -7.62
CA ARG A 86 -4.60 -6.23 -8.90
C ARG A 86 -3.47 -5.29 -9.33
N PHE A 87 -3.70 -3.98 -9.26
CA PHE A 87 -2.70 -2.99 -9.61
C PHE A 87 -1.53 -2.97 -8.62
N GLN A 88 -1.78 -3.12 -7.31
CA GLN A 88 -0.69 -3.20 -6.33
C GLN A 88 0.19 -4.43 -6.54
N PHE A 89 -0.41 -5.59 -6.79
CA PHE A 89 0.36 -6.83 -6.98
C PHE A 89 1.05 -6.92 -8.36
N ALA A 90 0.68 -6.08 -9.32
CA ALA A 90 1.38 -5.97 -10.60
C ALA A 90 2.87 -5.57 -10.44
N PHE A 91 3.23 -4.94 -9.32
CA PHE A 91 4.59 -4.54 -8.98
C PHE A 91 5.27 -5.47 -7.97
N ALA A 92 4.62 -6.56 -7.61
CA ALA A 92 5.19 -7.54 -6.70
C ALA A 92 6.35 -8.30 -7.39
N ARG A 93 7.29 -8.79 -6.58
CA ARG A 93 8.37 -9.66 -7.04
C ARG A 93 8.02 -11.11 -6.75
N CYS A 94 7.80 -11.89 -7.79
CA CYS A 94 7.58 -13.33 -7.65
C CYS A 94 8.85 -13.99 -7.07
N LEU A 95 8.64 -14.80 -6.02
CA LEU A 95 9.72 -15.56 -5.35
C LEU A 95 9.59 -17.05 -5.63
N ARG A 96 8.36 -17.58 -5.61
CA ARG A 96 8.04 -18.99 -5.82
C ARG A 96 6.67 -19.15 -6.47
N GLY A 97 6.50 -20.22 -7.23
CA GLY A 97 5.22 -20.65 -7.76
C GLY A 97 5.16 -20.66 -9.28
N ASP A 98 4.01 -21.09 -9.78
CA ASP A 98 3.67 -21.28 -11.19
C ASP A 98 2.51 -20.39 -11.65
N LEU A 99 2.01 -19.53 -10.78
CA LEU A 99 0.93 -18.60 -11.09
C LEU A 99 1.53 -17.22 -11.42
N ASP A 100 1.08 -16.66 -12.55
CA ASP A 100 1.56 -15.35 -13.00
C ASP A 100 0.99 -14.21 -12.11
N LEU A 101 1.82 -13.18 -11.92
CA LEU A 101 1.37 -11.92 -11.31
C LEU A 101 0.41 -11.19 -12.26
N PRO A 102 -0.56 -10.42 -11.72
CA PRO A 102 -1.46 -9.65 -12.56
C PRO A 102 -0.69 -8.59 -13.35
N PRO A 103 -1.02 -8.34 -14.61
CA PRO A 103 -0.41 -7.26 -15.36
C PRO A 103 -0.86 -5.89 -14.83
N ALA A 104 0.01 -4.89 -14.92
CA ALA A 104 -0.33 -3.51 -14.63
C ALA A 104 -1.22 -2.94 -15.74
N LEU A 105 -2.53 -2.82 -15.48
CA LEU A 105 -3.49 -2.29 -16.43
C LEU A 105 -3.81 -0.82 -16.12
N ARG A 106 -3.94 0.00 -17.18
CA ARG A 106 -4.29 1.41 -17.04
C ARG A 106 -5.64 1.62 -16.33
N ALA A 107 -6.64 0.80 -16.65
CA ALA A 107 -7.95 0.86 -16.00
C ALA A 107 -7.86 0.58 -14.50
N ASP A 108 -7.09 -0.43 -14.10
CA ASP A 108 -6.89 -0.76 -12.69
C ASP A 108 -6.15 0.37 -11.94
N ALA A 109 -5.19 1.04 -12.60
CA ALA A 109 -4.52 2.21 -12.05
C ALA A 109 -5.51 3.36 -11.79
N VAL A 110 -6.38 3.67 -12.76
CA VAL A 110 -7.41 4.71 -12.63
C VAL A 110 -8.32 4.39 -11.44
N ASP A 111 -8.82 3.16 -11.34
CA ASP A 111 -9.69 2.73 -10.24
C ASP A 111 -8.95 2.78 -8.88
N SER A 112 -7.69 2.35 -8.83
CA SER A 112 -6.83 2.43 -7.64
C SER A 112 -6.66 3.88 -7.16
N ILE A 113 -6.39 4.80 -8.09
CA ILE A 113 -6.21 6.22 -7.79
C ILE A 113 -7.52 6.81 -7.25
N LEU A 114 -8.64 6.60 -7.94
CA LEU A 114 -9.96 7.09 -7.53
C LEU A 114 -10.35 6.56 -6.15
N GLN A 115 -10.15 5.27 -5.91
CA GLN A 115 -10.41 4.65 -4.62
C GLN A 115 -9.53 5.24 -3.52
N GLY A 116 -8.22 5.34 -3.73
CA GLY A 116 -7.29 5.83 -2.73
C GLY A 116 -7.58 7.27 -2.29
N TYR A 117 -7.86 8.18 -3.23
CA TYR A 117 -8.27 9.55 -2.90
C TYR A 117 -9.63 9.60 -2.19
N THR A 118 -10.61 8.84 -2.69
CA THR A 118 -11.96 8.81 -2.12
C THR A 118 -11.98 8.23 -0.70
N ASP A 119 -11.27 7.13 -0.47
CA ASP A 119 -11.18 6.49 0.84
C ASP A 119 -10.47 7.38 1.85
N THR A 120 -9.37 8.00 1.46
CA THR A 120 -8.65 8.96 2.31
C THR A 120 -9.56 10.13 2.71
N LEU A 121 -10.26 10.75 1.75
CA LEU A 121 -11.18 11.85 2.06
C LEU A 121 -12.35 11.40 2.92
N ARG A 122 -12.91 10.22 2.65
CA ARG A 122 -13.97 9.64 3.48
C ARG A 122 -13.52 9.46 4.92
N THR A 123 -12.35 8.88 5.13
CA THR A 123 -11.78 8.67 6.46
C THR A 123 -11.51 9.99 7.17
N LEU A 124 -10.82 10.93 6.54
CA LEU A 124 -10.53 12.23 7.13
C LEU A 124 -11.83 12.95 7.54
N ARG A 125 -12.87 12.93 6.68
CA ARG A 125 -14.19 13.54 6.97
C ARG A 125 -14.97 12.82 8.06
N GLN A 126 -14.83 11.50 8.18
CA GLN A 126 -15.45 10.74 9.28
C GLN A 126 -14.85 11.12 10.63
N GLN A 127 -13.56 11.46 10.71
CA GLN A 127 -12.93 11.92 11.93
C GLN A 127 -13.57 13.21 12.47
N PHE A 128 -14.07 14.10 11.60
CA PHE A 128 -14.83 15.29 12.05
C PHE A 128 -16.18 14.97 12.68
N LYS A 129 -16.86 13.93 12.18
CA LYS A 129 -18.20 13.55 12.66
C LYS A 129 -18.14 12.79 13.97
N ARG A 130 -17.05 12.09 14.24
CA ARG A 130 -16.84 11.33 15.48
C ARG A 130 -16.28 12.24 16.57
N ARG A 131 -17.16 12.95 17.30
CA ARG A 131 -16.79 13.85 18.41
C ARG A 131 -16.10 13.17 19.61
N LYS A 132 -15.91 11.87 19.60
CA LYS A 132 -15.18 11.12 20.63
C LYS A 132 -13.73 10.93 20.19
N TRP A 133 -12.96 11.99 20.32
CA TRP A 133 -11.51 11.96 20.13
C TRP A 133 -10.85 11.34 21.38
N ALA A 134 -11.03 10.04 21.55
CA ALA A 134 -10.14 9.31 22.43
C ALA A 134 -8.79 9.27 21.71
N ILE A 135 -7.87 10.12 22.14
CA ILE A 135 -6.50 10.19 21.62
C ILE A 135 -5.74 9.00 22.22
N ALA A 136 -6.03 7.80 21.70
CA ALA A 136 -5.21 6.64 21.91
C ALA A 136 -4.13 6.62 20.82
N ASP A 137 -2.95 6.08 21.13
CA ASP A 137 -1.88 5.88 20.13
C ASP A 137 -2.38 5.08 18.93
N ASP A 138 -3.31 4.16 19.14
CA ASP A 138 -3.96 3.37 18.10
C ASP A 138 -4.78 4.21 17.13
N TRP A 139 -5.45 5.28 17.60
CA TRP A 139 -6.20 6.16 16.71
C TRP A 139 -5.28 6.96 15.78
N ALA A 140 -4.18 7.52 16.28
CA ALA A 140 -3.21 8.26 15.48
C ALA A 140 -2.57 7.36 14.43
N ARG A 141 -2.23 6.13 14.80
CA ARG A 141 -1.72 5.10 13.89
C ARG A 141 -2.74 4.75 12.83
N GLN A 142 -4.01 4.54 13.20
CA GLN A 142 -5.08 4.21 12.27
C GLN A 142 -5.30 5.33 11.24
N VAL A 143 -5.38 6.59 11.68
CA VAL A 143 -5.54 7.74 10.77
C VAL A 143 -4.35 7.85 9.81
N TRP A 144 -3.15 7.61 10.28
CA TRP A 144 -1.97 7.60 9.42
C TRP A 144 -1.99 6.44 8.40
N TRP A 145 -2.43 5.26 8.83
CA TRP A 145 -2.62 4.12 7.92
C TRP A 145 -3.64 4.43 6.82
N ASP A 146 -4.76 5.01 7.19
CA ASP A 146 -5.81 5.40 6.23
C ASP A 146 -5.30 6.48 5.26
N LEU A 147 -4.44 7.39 5.73
CA LEU A 147 -3.80 8.39 4.87
C LEU A 147 -2.78 7.75 3.88
N LYS A 148 -2.21 6.58 4.17
CA LYS A 148 -1.35 5.84 3.23
C LYS A 148 -2.03 5.56 1.89
N SER A 149 -3.35 5.40 1.85
CA SER A 149 -4.10 5.22 0.62
C SER A 149 -3.90 6.39 -0.35
N PHE A 150 -3.83 7.63 0.15
CA PHE A 150 -3.47 8.80 -0.65
C PHE A 150 -2.04 8.71 -1.21
N LYS A 151 -1.07 8.31 -0.38
CA LYS A 151 0.32 8.13 -0.84
C LYS A 151 0.38 7.14 -2.01
N TYR A 152 -0.18 5.96 -1.83
CA TYR A 152 -0.14 4.93 -2.88
C TYR A 152 -0.89 5.36 -4.14
N ALA A 153 -2.08 5.96 -4.00
CA ALA A 153 -2.80 6.52 -5.15
C ALA A 153 -1.97 7.57 -5.91
N THR A 154 -1.16 8.35 -5.20
CA THR A 154 -0.27 9.34 -5.82
C THR A 154 0.91 8.69 -6.55
N LEU A 155 1.49 7.60 -6.01
CA LEU A 155 2.51 6.81 -6.72
C LEU A 155 1.93 6.15 -7.98
N ASP A 156 0.71 5.62 -7.88
CA ASP A 156 -0.03 5.02 -8.99
C ASP A 156 -0.36 6.05 -10.09
N LEU A 157 -0.67 7.29 -9.68
CA LEU A 157 -0.84 8.42 -10.61
C LEU A 157 0.45 8.71 -11.39
N CYS A 158 1.60 8.68 -10.73
CA CYS A 158 2.88 8.87 -11.43
C CYS A 158 3.11 7.77 -12.47
N TRP A 159 2.76 6.52 -12.14
CA TRP A 159 2.81 5.44 -13.13
C TRP A 159 1.85 5.68 -14.29
N LEU A 160 0.62 6.13 -14.03
CA LEU A 160 -0.36 6.45 -15.07
C LEU A 160 0.15 7.52 -16.04
N LEU A 161 0.90 8.51 -15.53
CA LEU A 161 1.42 9.64 -16.29
C LEU A 161 2.73 9.35 -17.03
N ARG A 162 3.57 8.47 -16.50
CA ARG A 162 4.95 8.25 -16.99
C ARG A 162 5.28 6.80 -17.30
N GLY A 163 4.43 5.83 -16.96
CA GLY A 163 4.74 4.40 -17.08
C GLY A 163 5.73 3.89 -16.02
N GLU A 164 6.14 4.73 -15.07
CA GLU A 164 7.09 4.40 -14.02
C GLU A 164 6.50 4.75 -12.65
N ARG A 165 6.48 3.78 -11.73
CA ARG A 165 6.05 3.99 -10.35
C ARG A 165 7.25 4.44 -9.52
N PRO A 166 7.25 5.65 -8.95
CA PRO A 166 8.39 6.15 -8.19
C PRO A 166 8.56 5.38 -6.88
N GLN A 167 9.81 5.20 -6.45
CA GLN A 167 10.14 4.47 -5.22
C GLN A 167 9.85 5.28 -3.95
N ASP A 168 9.80 6.60 -4.05
CA ASP A 168 9.61 7.49 -2.92
C ASP A 168 8.75 8.71 -3.25
N VAL A 169 8.30 9.38 -2.20
CA VAL A 169 7.41 10.56 -2.29
C VAL A 169 8.11 11.79 -2.87
N GLY A 170 9.41 11.93 -2.71
CA GLY A 170 10.18 13.05 -3.27
C GLY A 170 10.23 12.95 -4.79
N ARG A 171 10.50 11.77 -5.32
CA ARG A 171 10.45 11.51 -6.77
C ARG A 171 9.04 11.70 -7.33
N ALA A 172 8.02 11.25 -6.59
CA ALA A 172 6.62 11.47 -6.98
C ALA A 172 6.29 12.96 -7.08
N ALA A 173 6.67 13.76 -6.09
CA ALA A 173 6.45 15.21 -6.11
C ALA A 173 7.08 15.88 -7.34
N LEU A 174 8.31 15.52 -7.70
CA LEU A 174 8.99 16.05 -8.90
C LEU A 174 8.27 15.67 -10.19
N ILE A 175 7.79 14.44 -10.31
CA ILE A 175 7.01 13.98 -11.48
C ILE A 175 5.73 14.81 -11.60
N LEU A 176 4.97 14.96 -10.52
CA LEU A 176 3.70 15.69 -10.50
C LEU A 176 3.91 17.17 -10.80
N GLN A 177 4.93 17.80 -10.22
CA GLN A 177 5.28 19.18 -10.50
C GLN A 177 5.63 19.39 -11.97
N GLY A 178 6.40 18.48 -12.58
CA GLY A 178 6.72 18.50 -14.00
C GLY A 178 5.50 18.29 -14.94
N GLN A 179 4.37 17.81 -14.41
CA GLN A 179 3.10 17.66 -15.09
C GLN A 179 2.11 18.82 -14.80
N GLY A 180 2.52 19.84 -14.05
CA GLY A 180 1.67 20.95 -13.63
C GLY A 180 0.66 20.62 -12.53
N LEU A 181 0.79 19.45 -11.88
CA LEU A 181 -0.07 18.99 -10.79
C LEU A 181 0.46 19.50 -9.45
N THR A 182 0.36 20.81 -9.24
CA THR A 182 1.00 21.51 -8.12
C THR A 182 0.42 21.09 -6.76
N ALA A 183 -0.91 21.02 -6.64
CA ALA A 183 -1.56 20.65 -5.38
C ALA A 183 -1.24 19.21 -4.98
N ALA A 184 -1.19 18.28 -5.94
CA ALA A 184 -0.81 16.90 -5.69
C ALA A 184 0.68 16.78 -5.32
N ALA A 185 1.56 17.53 -5.99
CA ALA A 185 2.99 17.58 -5.69
C ALA A 185 3.26 18.11 -4.27
N GLU A 186 2.63 19.23 -3.89
CA GLU A 186 2.75 19.80 -2.54
C GLU A 186 2.24 18.83 -1.47
N ALA A 187 1.07 18.23 -1.69
CA ALA A 187 0.49 17.30 -0.74
C ALA A 187 1.40 16.08 -0.49
N VAL A 188 2.00 15.52 -1.55
CA VAL A 188 2.87 14.35 -1.39
C VAL A 188 4.25 14.71 -0.86
N SER A 189 4.81 15.88 -1.19
CA SER A 189 6.11 16.34 -0.68
C SER A 189 6.10 16.55 0.84
N GLU A 190 4.95 16.92 1.39
CA GLU A 190 4.75 17.10 2.83
C GLU A 190 4.29 15.82 3.55
N TRP A 191 4.39 14.66 2.89
CA TRP A 191 4.01 13.37 3.47
C TRP A 191 4.78 13.13 4.78
N PRO A 192 4.09 12.99 5.93
CA PRO A 192 4.74 12.84 7.22
C PRO A 192 5.21 11.39 7.42
N ASN A 193 6.31 11.19 8.12
CA ASN A 193 6.57 9.88 8.71
C ASN A 193 5.59 9.60 9.86
N LEU A 194 5.49 8.33 10.28
CA LEU A 194 4.55 7.92 11.32
C LEU A 194 4.77 8.67 12.65
N GLU A 195 6.01 8.87 13.06
CA GLU A 195 6.35 9.52 14.32
C GLU A 195 5.92 10.99 14.34
N THR A 196 6.22 11.72 13.27
CA THR A 196 5.78 13.11 13.09
C THR A 196 4.26 13.21 13.06
N ALA A 197 3.58 12.32 12.32
CA ALA A 197 2.13 12.30 12.25
C ALA A 197 1.51 11.99 13.62
N ALA A 198 2.03 11.01 14.34
CA ALA A 198 1.54 10.64 15.68
C ALA A 198 1.70 11.80 16.68
N THR A 199 2.84 12.49 16.66
CA THR A 199 3.08 13.66 17.52
C THR A 199 2.10 14.78 17.22
N GLN A 200 1.92 15.13 15.93
CA GLN A 200 1.00 16.21 15.54
C GLN A 200 -0.47 15.85 15.82
N LEU A 201 -0.85 14.59 15.61
CA LEU A 201 -2.20 14.11 15.92
C LEU A 201 -2.50 14.14 17.43
N LYS A 202 -1.50 13.91 18.28
CA LYS A 202 -1.65 14.02 19.74
C LYS A 202 -1.81 15.47 20.21
N THR A 203 -1.09 16.39 19.61
CA THR A 203 -1.05 17.80 20.04
C THR A 203 -2.18 18.63 19.44
N GLU A 204 -2.46 18.47 18.14
CA GLU A 204 -3.43 19.29 17.40
C GLU A 204 -4.29 18.42 16.45
N PRO A 205 -5.05 17.43 16.95
CA PRO A 205 -5.69 16.42 16.10
C PRO A 205 -6.64 17.03 15.06
N LEU A 206 -7.49 17.96 15.46
CA LEU A 206 -8.45 18.57 14.56
C LEU A 206 -7.78 19.41 13.47
N ARG A 207 -6.79 20.21 13.85
CA ARG A 207 -6.03 21.05 12.93
C ARG A 207 -5.25 20.19 11.91
N TRP A 208 -4.69 19.07 12.36
CA TRP A 208 -3.99 18.13 11.50
C TRP A 208 -4.93 17.50 10.46
N VAL A 209 -6.08 16.99 10.91
CA VAL A 209 -7.07 16.34 10.03
C VAL A 209 -7.64 17.35 9.01
N LEU A 210 -7.98 18.59 9.45
CA LEU A 210 -8.46 19.66 8.56
C LEU A 210 -7.43 20.02 7.50
N ARG A 211 -6.17 20.15 7.87
CA ARG A 211 -5.08 20.47 6.96
C ARG A 211 -4.95 19.39 5.88
N TRP A 212 -4.97 18.11 6.29
CA TRP A 212 -4.85 17.00 5.36
C TRP A 212 -6.09 16.82 4.48
N GLU A 213 -7.29 17.02 5.03
CA GLU A 213 -8.52 17.00 4.22
C GLU A 213 -8.48 18.07 3.13
N LYS A 214 -8.07 19.28 3.46
CA LYS A 214 -7.91 20.37 2.49
C LYS A 214 -6.89 20.05 1.40
N ARG A 215 -5.72 19.52 1.76
CA ARG A 215 -4.66 19.14 0.82
C ARG A 215 -5.09 18.03 -0.11
N VAL A 216 -5.62 16.94 0.44
CA VAL A 216 -6.08 15.81 -0.38
C VAL A 216 -7.25 16.21 -1.27
N SER A 217 -8.16 17.07 -0.80
CA SER A 217 -9.25 17.60 -1.63
C SER A 217 -8.74 18.45 -2.79
N ALA A 218 -7.75 19.33 -2.57
CA ALA A 218 -7.15 20.14 -3.62
C ALA A 218 -6.41 19.25 -4.65
N ALA A 219 -5.61 18.31 -4.19
CA ALA A 219 -4.93 17.34 -5.04
C ALA A 219 -5.91 16.51 -5.87
N PHE A 220 -7.01 16.05 -5.26
CA PHE A 220 -8.03 15.26 -5.97
C PHE A 220 -8.79 16.10 -7.01
N ALA A 221 -9.11 17.35 -6.71
CA ALA A 221 -9.76 18.25 -7.68
C ALA A 221 -8.89 18.48 -8.91
N GLU A 222 -7.57 18.58 -8.74
CA GLU A 222 -6.58 18.73 -9.80
C GLU A 222 -6.42 17.44 -10.64
N VAL A 223 -6.41 16.28 -10.00
CA VAL A 223 -6.17 14.97 -10.64
C VAL A 223 -7.40 14.40 -11.32
N ARG A 224 -8.60 14.61 -10.77
CA ARG A 224 -9.85 14.00 -11.23
C ARG A 224 -10.15 14.18 -12.71
N PRO A 225 -9.94 15.35 -13.34
CA PRO A 225 -10.18 15.53 -14.79
C PRO A 225 -9.31 14.60 -15.64
N LEU A 226 -8.06 14.32 -15.22
CA LEU A 226 -7.14 13.43 -15.94
C LEU A 226 -7.60 11.97 -15.95
N LEU A 227 -8.34 11.56 -14.91
CA LEU A 227 -8.85 10.20 -14.76
C LEU A 227 -10.14 9.97 -15.57
N SER A 228 -10.85 11.04 -15.93
CA SER A 228 -12.10 11.00 -16.69
C SER A 228 -11.88 11.12 -18.20
N SER A 229 -10.72 11.55 -18.64
CA SER A 229 -10.34 11.65 -20.06
C SER A 229 -9.87 10.26 -20.53
N LYS A 230 -10.82 9.46 -21.01
CA LYS A 230 -10.56 8.22 -21.76
C LYS A 230 -10.36 8.51 -23.24
#